data_c7a8ff6667389208f3c63d12385cd3f8
#
_entry.id   c7a8ff6667389208f3c63d12385cd3f8
#
_cell.length_a   1.000
_cell.length_b   1.000
_cell.length_c   1.000
_cell.angle_alpha   90.00
_cell.angle_beta   90.00
_cell.angle_gamma   90.00
#
_symmetry.space_group_name_H-M   'P 1'
#
loop_
_entity.id
_entity.type
_entity.pdbx_description
1 polymer ?
#
loop_
_entity_poly.entity_id
_entity_poly.type
_entity_poly.pdbx_seq_one_letter_code
_entity_poly.pdbx_strand_id
1 'polypeptide(L)'
;MSGSQISSEGLDVRRRRLLVRAWRRGMREMDLVLGRFADAKLAGLTEDELTQFEKLLDIPDQQMFAWVNGTEKAPPDVDTALFRKIREFHPH
;
A
#
# COMPACT_ATOMS: atom_id res chain seq x y z
N MET A 1 8.36 -12.39 13.19
CA MET A 1 7.04 -12.29 12.62
C MET A 1 6.95 -11.13 11.66
N SER A 2 6.27 -11.30 10.54
CA SER A 2 6.03 -10.17 9.66
C SER A 2 5.14 -9.16 10.39
N GLY A 3 5.01 -7.95 9.88
CA GLY A 3 4.25 -6.91 10.54
C GLY A 3 2.74 -6.99 10.42
N SER A 4 2.21 -8.01 9.76
CA SER A 4 0.77 -8.07 9.50
C SER A 4 -0.04 -8.25 10.78
N GLN A 5 -1.08 -7.43 10.94
CA GLN A 5 -1.98 -7.47 12.08
C GLN A 5 -3.22 -8.29 11.81
N ILE A 6 -3.50 -8.65 10.57
CA ILE A 6 -4.71 -9.40 10.22
C ILE A 6 -4.33 -10.80 9.74
N SER A 7 -5.26 -11.73 9.97
CA SER A 7 -5.10 -13.09 9.45
C SER A 7 -5.35 -13.09 7.96
N SER A 8 -4.47 -13.77 7.22
CA SER A 8 -4.66 -13.94 5.80
C SER A 8 -5.74 -14.98 5.46
N GLU A 9 -6.25 -15.71 6.44
CA GLU A 9 -7.21 -16.80 6.20
C GLU A 9 -8.50 -16.33 5.56
N GLY A 10 -8.96 -15.13 5.90
CA GLY A 10 -10.19 -14.58 5.35
C GLY A 10 -10.02 -13.88 4.02
N LEU A 11 -8.81 -13.83 3.48
CA LEU A 11 -8.54 -13.11 2.23
C LEU A 11 -8.45 -14.10 1.07
N ASP A 12 -8.89 -13.65 -0.11
CA ASP A 12 -8.68 -14.42 -1.33
C ASP A 12 -7.19 -14.42 -1.71
N VAL A 13 -6.84 -15.23 -2.73
CA VAL A 13 -5.45 -15.39 -3.16
C VAL A 13 -4.83 -14.06 -3.58
N ARG A 14 -5.58 -13.25 -4.33
CA ARG A 14 -5.09 -11.96 -4.82
C ARG A 14 -4.73 -11.04 -3.65
N ARG A 15 -5.63 -10.92 -2.67
CA ARG A 15 -5.39 -10.06 -1.52
C ARG A 15 -4.25 -10.55 -0.63
N ARG A 16 -4.17 -11.87 -0.44
CA ARG A 16 -3.05 -12.43 0.35
C ARG A 16 -1.70 -12.12 -0.27
N ARG A 17 -1.60 -12.23 -1.61
CA ARG A 17 -0.36 -11.89 -2.30
C ARG A 17 -0.02 -10.42 -2.15
N LEU A 18 -1.02 -9.55 -2.26
CA LEU A 18 -0.80 -8.12 -2.12
C LEU A 18 -0.39 -7.76 -0.68
N LEU A 19 -0.96 -8.41 0.30
CA LEU A 19 -0.59 -8.19 1.69
C LEU A 19 0.89 -8.52 1.92
N VAL A 20 1.34 -9.65 1.42
CA VAL A 20 2.74 -10.04 1.53
C VAL A 20 3.65 -9.03 0.83
N ARG A 21 3.30 -8.63 -0.40
CA ARG A 21 4.08 -7.66 -1.15
C ARG A 21 4.17 -6.31 -0.44
N ALA A 22 3.08 -5.89 0.19
CA ALA A 22 3.04 -4.61 0.90
C ALA A 22 4.01 -4.59 2.08
N TRP A 23 4.23 -5.73 2.72
CA TRP A 23 5.11 -5.85 3.89
C TRP A 23 6.56 -6.21 3.54
N ARG A 24 6.85 -6.52 2.29
CA ARG A 24 8.18 -7.01 1.90
C ARG A 24 8.78 -6.18 0.78
N ARG A 25 8.76 -4.88 0.97
CA ARG A 25 9.28 -3.97 -0.04
C ARG A 25 10.80 -3.79 0.01
N GLY A 26 11.41 -4.00 1.18
CA GLY A 26 12.83 -3.82 1.34
C GLY A 26 13.22 -2.48 1.93
N MET A 27 12.31 -1.53 1.98
CA MET A 27 12.51 -0.25 2.66
C MET A 27 11.52 -0.18 3.81
N ARG A 28 12.04 -0.11 5.03
CA ARG A 28 11.21 -0.18 6.24
C ARG A 28 10.07 0.83 6.25
N GLU A 29 10.37 2.07 5.87
CA GLU A 29 9.35 3.13 5.85
C GLU A 29 8.18 2.76 4.95
N MET A 30 8.48 2.20 3.78
CA MET A 30 7.42 1.81 2.83
C MET A 30 6.70 0.55 3.28
N ASP A 31 7.38 -0.37 3.95
CA ASP A 31 6.71 -1.52 4.55
C ASP A 31 5.67 -1.04 5.57
N LEU A 32 6.02 -0.04 6.38
CA LEU A 32 5.09 0.51 7.36
C LEU A 32 3.94 1.25 6.69
N VAL A 33 4.21 2.03 5.64
CA VAL A 33 3.16 2.78 4.94
C VAL A 33 2.18 1.82 4.27
N LEU A 34 2.67 0.96 3.39
CA LEU A 34 1.82 0.09 2.57
C LEU A 34 1.32 -1.11 3.35
N GLY A 35 2.17 -1.69 4.21
CA GLY A 35 1.77 -2.85 5.01
C GLY A 35 0.67 -2.52 6.02
N ARG A 36 0.80 -1.42 6.73
CA ARG A 36 -0.22 -1.00 7.68
C ARG A 36 -1.54 -0.66 6.99
N PHE A 37 -1.45 0.00 5.85
CA PHE A 37 -2.65 0.30 5.07
C PHE A 37 -3.32 -1.00 4.63
N ALA A 38 -2.54 -1.95 4.13
CA ALA A 38 -3.07 -3.23 3.70
C ALA A 38 -3.73 -3.98 4.85
N ASP A 39 -3.07 -4.01 6.02
CA ASP A 39 -3.66 -4.66 7.20
C ASP A 39 -5.03 -4.09 7.54
N ALA A 40 -5.18 -2.79 7.45
CA ALA A 40 -6.41 -2.12 7.89
C ALA A 40 -7.50 -2.11 6.83
N LYS A 41 -7.13 -2.06 5.53
CA LYS A 41 -8.07 -1.71 4.48
C LYS A 41 -8.18 -2.72 3.34
N LEU A 42 -7.21 -3.62 3.18
CA LEU A 42 -7.14 -4.46 1.99
C LEU A 42 -8.38 -5.33 1.78
N ALA A 43 -8.92 -5.88 2.85
CA ALA A 43 -10.08 -6.76 2.77
C ALA A 43 -11.31 -6.05 2.19
N GLY A 44 -11.40 -4.74 2.37
CA GLY A 44 -12.55 -3.95 1.91
C GLY A 44 -12.34 -3.22 0.60
N LEU A 45 -11.19 -3.38 -0.05
CA LEU A 45 -10.95 -2.69 -1.33
C LEU A 45 -11.76 -3.32 -2.45
N THR A 46 -12.26 -2.47 -3.35
CA THR A 46 -12.94 -2.93 -4.56
C THR A 46 -11.92 -3.51 -5.54
N GLU A 47 -12.42 -4.18 -6.60
CA GLU A 47 -11.53 -4.72 -7.62
C GLU A 47 -10.71 -3.62 -8.31
N ASP A 48 -11.33 -2.47 -8.58
CA ASP A 48 -10.61 -1.33 -9.15
C ASP A 48 -9.51 -0.83 -8.21
N GLU A 49 -9.82 -0.75 -6.93
CA GLU A 49 -8.84 -0.33 -5.94
C GLU A 49 -7.70 -1.33 -5.80
N LEU A 50 -8.00 -2.63 -5.89
CA LEU A 50 -6.95 -3.65 -5.88
C LEU A 50 -6.02 -3.49 -7.06
N THR A 51 -6.57 -3.22 -8.24
CA THR A 51 -5.76 -2.96 -9.44
C THR A 51 -4.85 -1.74 -9.24
N GLN A 52 -5.39 -0.67 -8.67
CA GLN A 52 -4.61 0.53 -8.37
C GLN A 52 -3.52 0.21 -7.35
N PHE A 53 -3.85 -0.56 -6.33
CA PHE A 53 -2.88 -0.93 -5.29
C PHE A 53 -1.73 -1.77 -5.87
N GLU A 54 -2.05 -2.70 -6.76
CA GLU A 54 -1.03 -3.50 -7.46
C GLU A 54 -0.07 -2.61 -8.23
N LYS A 55 -0.60 -1.61 -8.93
CA LYS A 55 0.25 -0.67 -9.67
C LYS A 55 1.17 0.12 -8.74
N LEU A 56 0.66 0.51 -7.59
CA LEU A 56 1.48 1.24 -6.61
C LEU A 56 2.62 0.36 -6.09
N LEU A 57 2.36 -0.93 -5.90
CA LEU A 57 3.39 -1.85 -5.42
C LEU A 57 4.52 -2.06 -6.43
N ASP A 58 4.29 -1.75 -7.70
CA ASP A 58 5.31 -1.87 -8.73
C ASP A 58 6.24 -0.66 -8.80
N ILE A 59 5.91 0.42 -8.10
CA ILE A 59 6.71 1.65 -8.11
C ILE A 59 7.88 1.50 -7.13
N PRO A 60 9.09 1.96 -7.49
CA PRO A 60 10.24 1.89 -6.58
C PRO A 60 9.97 2.61 -5.26
N ASP A 61 10.49 2.05 -4.18
CA ASP A 61 10.24 2.55 -2.82
C ASP A 61 10.61 4.02 -2.65
N GLN A 62 11.77 4.42 -3.15
CA GLN A 62 12.22 5.80 -2.95
C GLN A 62 11.28 6.80 -3.62
N GLN A 63 10.78 6.45 -4.79
CA GLN A 63 9.83 7.31 -5.50
C GLN A 63 8.50 7.38 -4.75
N MET A 64 7.97 6.24 -4.32
CA MET A 64 6.74 6.20 -3.52
C MET A 64 6.89 7.01 -2.25
N PHE A 65 8.02 6.85 -1.58
CA PHE A 65 8.24 7.55 -0.32
C PHE A 65 8.24 9.07 -0.51
N ALA A 66 8.87 9.55 -1.58
CA ALA A 66 8.90 10.99 -1.87
C ALA A 66 7.48 11.54 -2.10
N TRP A 67 6.63 10.75 -2.74
CA TRP A 67 5.23 11.17 -2.96
C TRP A 67 4.39 11.08 -1.68
N VAL A 68 4.61 10.05 -0.88
CA VAL A 68 3.83 9.87 0.35
C VAL A 68 4.16 10.95 1.37
N ASN A 69 5.45 11.30 1.50
CA ASN A 69 5.85 12.31 2.50
C ASN A 69 5.73 13.75 1.99
N GLY A 70 5.32 13.93 0.72
CA GLY A 70 5.10 15.27 0.18
C GLY A 70 6.34 15.97 -0.34
N THR A 71 7.49 15.29 -0.36
CA THR A 71 8.72 15.87 -0.91
C THR A 71 8.59 16.15 -2.39
N GLU A 72 7.90 15.26 -3.11
CA GLU A 72 7.59 15.42 -4.53
C GLU A 72 6.10 15.24 -4.74
N LYS A 73 5.57 15.91 -5.74
CA LYS A 73 4.15 15.79 -6.09
C LYS A 73 3.94 14.56 -6.94
N ALA A 74 2.96 13.73 -6.54
CA ALA A 74 2.61 12.54 -7.31
C ALA A 74 1.99 12.92 -8.64
N PRO A 75 2.36 12.20 -9.74
CA PRO A 75 1.73 12.45 -11.03
C PRO A 75 0.26 12.06 -11.04
N PRO A 76 -0.53 12.59 -11.99
CA PRO A 76 -1.98 12.35 -11.98
C PRO A 76 -2.39 10.88 -12.02
N ASP A 77 -1.63 10.03 -12.70
CA ASP A 77 -1.93 8.60 -12.79
C ASP A 77 -1.66 7.86 -11.48
N VAL A 78 -0.88 8.45 -10.59
CA VAL A 78 -0.62 7.90 -9.25
C VAL A 78 -1.52 8.56 -8.21
N ASP A 79 -1.82 9.84 -8.36
CA ASP A 79 -2.58 10.62 -7.39
C ASP A 79 -4.08 10.32 -7.49
N THR A 80 -4.41 9.05 -7.25
CA THR A 80 -5.80 8.58 -7.24
C THR A 80 -6.40 8.75 -5.84
N ALA A 81 -7.71 8.53 -5.73
CA ALA A 81 -8.36 8.54 -4.42
C ALA A 81 -7.74 7.51 -3.49
N LEU A 82 -7.36 6.34 -4.02
CA LEU A 82 -6.72 5.31 -3.21
C LEU A 82 -5.36 5.79 -2.68
N PHE A 83 -4.55 6.39 -3.53
CA PHE A 83 -3.24 6.92 -3.12
C PHE A 83 -3.39 7.94 -2.00
N ARG A 84 -4.39 8.83 -2.12
CA ARG A 84 -4.66 9.83 -1.09
C ARG A 84 -5.07 9.21 0.23
N LYS A 85 -5.86 8.14 0.18
CA LYS A 85 -6.23 7.38 1.38
C LYS A 85 -5.00 6.79 2.06
N ILE A 86 -4.08 6.24 1.27
CA ILE A 86 -2.84 5.69 1.80
C ILE A 86 -2.02 6.78 2.49
N ARG A 87 -1.88 7.91 1.82
CA ARG A 87 -1.10 9.03 2.35
C ARG A 87 -1.72 9.57 3.64
N GLU A 88 -3.04 9.68 3.70
CA GLU A 88 -3.74 10.15 4.89
C GLU A 88 -3.69 9.14 6.02
N PHE A 89 -3.67 7.87 5.70
CA PHE A 89 -3.62 6.80 6.69
C PHE A 89 -2.26 6.77 7.40
N HIS A 90 -1.21 7.10 6.68
CA HIS A 90 0.15 7.10 7.22
C HIS A 90 0.37 8.33 8.12
N PRO A 91 0.73 8.15 9.39
CA PRO A 91 1.01 9.31 10.26
C PRO A 91 2.26 10.04 9.79
N HIS A 92 2.17 11.36 9.76
CA HIS A 92 3.28 12.23 9.31
C HIS A 92 4.02 12.84 10.48
#